data_dda224b09f7fc4f3acf00586d5c50d32
#
_entry.id   dda224b09f7fc4f3acf00586d5c50d32
#
_cell.length_a   1.000
_cell.length_b   1.000
_cell.length_c   1.000
_cell.angle_alpha   90.00
_cell.angle_beta   90.00
_cell.angle_gamma   90.00
#
_symmetry.space_group_name_H-M   'P 1'
#
loop_
_entity.id
_entity.type
_entity.pdbx_description
1 polymer ?
#
loop_
_entity_poly.entity_id
_entity_poly.type
_entity_poly.pdbx_seq_one_letter_code
_entity_poly.pdbx_strand_id
1 'polypeptide(L)'
;MTTIRPATPADLAAALDIYNAVYPDHAETLEETEHFLAGLRDNPLQPHVQDWLAEVGGRPVGTARLWQAPWMFHPDRYHLELAVLPEFRRRGIGAALFGTAQRHWQGRGAREVLAGAKETEADALPMLERRGFREVMRFFDNVLRLNGFDAAQWEAEMRLPEGVRAVTFADLQTELGEEAAWLAYYACQTEARLDVPRTAPPSEVALADFRNYRSKATFDPAGVWLAVTEAGEVVAMSELWRDLTNLERLNIGLTGTRRAWRRRGLGLALKLRGMVQAQQHGIREIWTSNASNNVPMLALNDRLGFRRQPAHVECQWGRAEDCRA
;
A
#
# COMPACT_ATOMS: atom_id res chain seq x y z
N MET A 1 -10.08 34.73 2.58
CA MET A 1 -8.81 34.57 3.29
C MET A 1 -8.57 33.07 3.50
N THR A 2 -7.38 32.55 3.26
CA THR A 2 -7.05 31.13 3.51
C THR A 2 -6.52 31.00 4.92
N THR A 3 -7.05 30.05 5.69
CA THR A 3 -6.58 29.72 7.04
C THR A 3 -6.02 28.30 7.04
N ILE A 4 -4.84 28.10 7.63
CA ILE A 4 -4.28 26.76 7.88
C ILE A 4 -4.29 26.54 9.39
N ARG A 5 -4.89 25.43 9.81
CA ARG A 5 -4.93 25.03 11.23
C ARG A 5 -4.61 23.54 11.40
N PRO A 6 -4.16 23.12 12.58
CA PRO A 6 -4.14 21.68 12.90
C PRO A 6 -5.55 21.11 12.76
N ALA A 7 -5.63 19.91 12.18
CA ALA A 7 -6.89 19.17 12.12
C ALA A 7 -7.17 18.48 13.46
N THR A 8 -8.44 18.34 13.77
CA THR A 8 -8.96 17.60 14.91
C THR A 8 -9.60 16.29 14.46
N PRO A 9 -9.92 15.34 15.34
CA PRO A 9 -10.66 14.15 14.95
C PRO A 9 -12.00 14.43 14.24
N ALA A 10 -12.66 15.55 14.56
CA ALA A 10 -13.90 15.95 13.90
C ALA A 10 -13.73 16.37 12.42
N ASP A 11 -12.49 16.69 12.02
CA ASP A 11 -12.17 17.09 10.65
C ASP A 11 -11.86 15.90 9.73
N LEU A 12 -11.78 14.68 10.29
CA LEU A 12 -11.30 13.49 9.55
C LEU A 12 -12.13 13.22 8.29
N ALA A 13 -13.45 13.26 8.39
CA ALA A 13 -14.34 13.05 7.25
C ALA A 13 -14.09 14.09 6.14
N ALA A 14 -13.99 15.38 6.51
CA ALA A 14 -13.72 16.45 5.55
C ALA A 14 -12.34 16.34 4.91
N ALA A 15 -11.32 15.93 5.64
CA ALA A 15 -9.98 15.67 5.11
C ALA A 15 -9.98 14.48 4.14
N LEU A 16 -10.71 13.41 4.46
CA LEU A 16 -10.88 12.24 3.62
C LEU A 16 -11.64 12.57 2.32
N ASP A 17 -12.71 13.35 2.40
CA ASP A 17 -13.45 13.82 1.20
C ASP A 17 -12.53 14.57 0.24
N ILE A 18 -11.63 15.43 0.77
CA ILE A 18 -10.64 16.13 -0.04
C ILE A 18 -9.64 15.14 -0.67
N TYR A 19 -9.14 14.19 0.12
CA TYR A 19 -8.21 13.16 -0.37
C TYR A 19 -8.85 12.34 -1.49
N ASN A 20 -10.04 11.81 -1.28
CA ASN A 20 -10.77 10.99 -2.25
C ASN A 20 -11.12 11.75 -3.53
N ALA A 21 -11.45 13.05 -3.43
CA ALA A 21 -11.67 13.89 -4.59
C ALA A 21 -10.40 14.12 -5.44
N VAL A 22 -9.22 14.10 -4.80
CA VAL A 22 -7.93 14.29 -5.48
C VAL A 22 -7.38 12.96 -5.99
N TYR A 23 -7.59 11.87 -5.26
CA TYR A 23 -7.06 10.54 -5.57
C TYR A 23 -8.19 9.48 -5.70
N PRO A 24 -9.10 9.62 -6.67
CA PRO A 24 -10.27 8.74 -6.77
C PRO A 24 -9.93 7.26 -7.04
N ASP A 25 -8.77 6.98 -7.64
CA ASP A 25 -8.30 5.61 -7.87
C ASP A 25 -7.85 4.90 -6.58
N HIS A 26 -7.54 5.68 -5.54
CA HIS A 26 -7.09 5.23 -4.22
C HIS A 26 -8.01 5.77 -3.11
N ALA A 27 -9.29 5.93 -3.42
CA ALA A 27 -10.27 6.37 -2.45
C ALA A 27 -10.38 5.36 -1.30
N GLU A 28 -10.57 5.88 -0.09
CA GLU A 28 -10.73 5.11 1.14
C GLU A 28 -12.08 5.42 1.78
N THR A 29 -12.59 4.48 2.57
CA THR A 29 -13.73 4.73 3.44
C THR A 29 -13.28 5.37 4.76
N LEU A 30 -14.22 6.00 5.46
CA LEU A 30 -13.92 6.57 6.78
C LEU A 30 -13.46 5.49 7.77
N GLU A 31 -14.09 4.31 7.72
CA GLU A 31 -13.73 3.15 8.56
C GLU A 31 -12.28 2.70 8.31
N GLU A 32 -11.84 2.62 7.05
CA GLU A 32 -10.45 2.27 6.71
C GLU A 32 -9.45 3.28 7.26
N THR A 33 -9.75 4.57 7.11
CA THR A 33 -8.89 5.65 7.60
C THR A 33 -8.86 5.67 9.14
N GLU A 34 -9.99 5.49 9.82
CA GLU A 34 -10.07 5.38 11.28
C GLU A 34 -9.27 4.17 11.80
N HIS A 35 -9.42 3.01 11.15
CA HIS A 35 -8.67 1.81 11.49
C HIS A 35 -7.16 2.02 11.32
N PHE A 36 -6.73 2.65 10.22
CA PHE A 36 -5.33 2.99 9.98
C PHE A 36 -4.77 3.90 11.08
N LEU A 37 -5.49 4.98 11.42
CA LEU A 37 -5.06 5.92 12.47
C LEU A 37 -5.06 5.29 13.86
N ALA A 38 -6.00 4.41 14.16
CA ALA A 38 -6.01 3.62 15.40
C ALA A 38 -4.77 2.71 15.46
N GLY A 39 -4.46 2.00 14.37
CA GLY A 39 -3.27 1.17 14.27
C GLY A 39 -1.96 1.94 14.47
N LEU A 40 -1.86 3.19 14.01
CA LEU A 40 -0.70 4.04 14.28
C LEU A 40 -0.63 4.44 15.76
N ARG A 41 -1.74 4.84 16.35
CA ARG A 41 -1.82 5.29 17.75
C ARG A 41 -1.48 4.16 18.74
N ASP A 42 -1.94 2.95 18.44
CA ASP A 42 -1.76 1.77 19.29
C ASP A 42 -0.43 1.04 19.02
N ASN A 43 0.35 1.49 18.02
CA ASN A 43 1.62 0.87 17.65
C ASN A 43 2.69 1.09 18.73
N PRO A 44 3.44 0.04 19.14
CA PRO A 44 4.50 0.16 20.14
C PRO A 44 5.61 1.16 19.81
N LEU A 45 5.85 1.42 18.52
CA LEU A 45 6.83 2.41 18.05
C LEU A 45 6.35 3.85 18.24
N GLN A 46 5.08 4.06 18.60
CA GLN A 46 4.45 5.37 18.78
C GLN A 46 4.73 6.34 17.60
N PRO A 47 4.43 5.94 16.36
CA PRO A 47 4.73 6.76 15.19
C PRO A 47 3.99 8.10 15.28
N HIS A 48 4.71 9.17 14.93
CA HIS A 48 4.12 10.50 14.92
C HIS A 48 3.11 10.66 13.78
N VAL A 49 1.98 11.29 14.06
CA VAL A 49 0.98 11.72 13.08
C VAL A 49 0.55 13.13 13.38
N GLN A 50 0.54 14.01 12.39
CA GLN A 50 0.00 15.36 12.50
C GLN A 50 -0.71 15.73 11.20
N ASP A 51 -1.96 16.14 11.33
CA ASP A 51 -2.81 16.59 10.23
C ASP A 51 -3.05 18.10 10.30
N TRP A 52 -3.19 18.72 9.11
CA TRP A 52 -3.61 20.12 8.95
C TRP A 52 -4.71 20.22 7.91
N LEU A 53 -5.58 21.20 8.13
CA LEU A 53 -6.67 21.54 7.22
C LEU A 53 -6.48 22.98 6.71
N ALA A 54 -6.70 23.17 5.42
CA ALA A 54 -6.77 24.47 4.79
C ALA A 54 -8.23 24.83 4.53
N GLU A 55 -8.64 26.03 4.95
CA GLU A 55 -9.99 26.53 4.81
C GLU A 55 -10.02 27.85 4.02
N VAL A 56 -11.04 28.01 3.17
CA VAL A 56 -11.37 29.26 2.49
C VAL A 56 -12.82 29.61 2.80
N GLY A 57 -13.02 30.73 3.51
CA GLY A 57 -14.36 31.12 3.93
C GLY A 57 -15.05 30.10 4.86
N GLY A 58 -14.29 29.37 5.67
CA GLY A 58 -14.79 28.31 6.56
C GLY A 58 -15.04 26.96 5.85
N ARG A 59 -14.85 26.86 4.54
CA ARG A 59 -14.94 25.60 3.78
C ARG A 59 -13.58 24.92 3.76
N PRO A 60 -13.45 23.63 4.16
CA PRO A 60 -12.25 22.81 3.95
C PRO A 60 -11.99 22.64 2.44
N VAL A 61 -10.74 22.90 2.01
CA VAL A 61 -10.35 22.88 0.60
C VAL A 61 -9.01 22.22 0.34
N GLY A 62 -8.28 21.89 1.40
CA GLY A 62 -7.00 21.20 1.30
C GLY A 62 -6.61 20.56 2.61
N THR A 63 -5.82 19.51 2.55
CA THR A 63 -5.31 18.77 3.71
C THR A 63 -3.83 18.46 3.54
N ALA A 64 -3.12 18.33 4.67
CA ALA A 64 -1.78 17.77 4.71
C ALA A 64 -1.65 16.86 5.92
N ARG A 65 -0.98 15.71 5.76
CA ARG A 65 -0.62 14.76 6.81
C ARG A 65 0.87 14.56 6.82
N LEU A 66 1.49 14.69 7.98
CA LEU A 66 2.86 14.29 8.25
C LEU A 66 2.84 13.11 9.21
N TRP A 67 3.43 11.97 8.82
CA TRP A 67 3.33 10.76 9.61
C TRP A 67 4.57 9.87 9.45
N GLN A 68 4.74 8.90 10.35
CA GLN A 68 5.81 7.91 10.31
C GLN A 68 5.23 6.53 10.01
N ALA A 69 5.79 5.84 9.02
CA ALA A 69 5.34 4.51 8.61
C ALA A 69 5.96 3.43 9.51
N PRO A 70 5.16 2.65 10.29
CA PRO A 70 5.71 1.62 11.17
C PRO A 70 6.50 0.54 10.44
N TRP A 71 6.12 0.23 9.19
CA TRP A 71 6.78 -0.80 8.37
C TRP A 71 8.11 -0.37 7.75
N MET A 72 8.46 0.92 7.83
CA MET A 72 9.75 1.53 7.46
C MET A 72 10.14 2.58 8.49
N PHE A 73 9.91 2.29 9.76
CA PHE A 73 10.06 3.25 10.86
C PHE A 73 11.51 3.70 11.05
N HIS A 74 11.66 5.00 11.21
CA HIS A 74 12.84 5.66 11.75
C HIS A 74 12.39 6.94 12.47
N PRO A 75 12.94 7.28 13.66
CA PRO A 75 12.47 8.44 14.44
C PRO A 75 12.56 9.77 13.68
N ASP A 76 13.50 9.90 12.74
CA ASP A 76 13.75 11.11 11.98
C ASP A 76 13.21 11.04 10.53
N ARG A 77 12.46 9.96 10.16
CA ARG A 77 11.85 9.76 8.84
C ARG A 77 10.36 10.00 8.90
N TYR A 78 9.86 10.80 7.97
CA TYR A 78 8.44 11.14 7.86
C TYR A 78 7.94 10.93 6.43
N HIS A 79 6.64 10.75 6.29
CA HIS A 79 5.91 10.81 5.04
C HIS A 79 5.04 12.06 5.05
N LEU A 80 4.98 12.77 3.93
CA LEU A 80 4.11 13.91 3.71
C LEU A 80 3.10 13.59 2.62
N GLU A 81 1.84 13.64 2.96
CA GLU A 81 0.71 13.65 2.04
C GLU A 81 0.11 15.04 2.00
N LEU A 82 -0.27 15.53 0.82
CA LEU A 82 -0.87 16.83 0.62
C LEU A 82 -1.88 16.79 -0.51
N ALA A 83 -3.09 17.24 -0.25
CA ALA A 83 -4.14 17.35 -1.27
C ALA A 83 -4.80 18.73 -1.23
N VAL A 84 -5.11 19.28 -2.40
CA VAL A 84 -5.89 20.52 -2.57
C VAL A 84 -6.92 20.26 -3.66
N LEU A 85 -8.18 20.56 -3.35
CA LEU A 85 -9.28 20.44 -4.32
C LEU A 85 -8.93 21.16 -5.63
N PRO A 86 -9.21 20.56 -6.81
CA PRO A 86 -8.80 21.10 -8.10
C PRO A 86 -9.20 22.56 -8.32
N GLU A 87 -10.42 22.94 -7.95
CA GLU A 87 -10.97 24.29 -8.12
C GLU A 87 -10.31 25.35 -7.20
N PHE A 88 -9.51 24.90 -6.19
CA PHE A 88 -8.77 25.76 -5.29
C PHE A 88 -7.25 25.76 -5.52
N ARG A 89 -6.78 25.01 -6.52
CA ARG A 89 -5.34 24.98 -6.89
C ARG A 89 -4.90 26.34 -7.44
N ARG A 90 -3.58 26.55 -7.52
CA ARG A 90 -2.91 27.76 -8.03
C ARG A 90 -3.22 29.06 -7.26
N ARG A 91 -3.74 28.93 -6.02
CA ARG A 91 -4.04 30.04 -5.11
C ARG A 91 -3.10 30.11 -3.91
N GLY A 92 -1.96 29.39 -3.94
CA GLY A 92 -0.97 29.36 -2.85
C GLY A 92 -1.31 28.42 -1.69
N ILE A 93 -2.48 27.74 -1.70
CA ILE A 93 -2.94 26.88 -0.59
C ILE A 93 -1.99 25.71 -0.35
N GLY A 94 -1.60 24.98 -1.41
CA GLY A 94 -0.64 23.89 -1.30
C GLY A 94 0.73 24.35 -0.77
N ALA A 95 1.19 25.54 -1.18
CA ALA A 95 2.42 26.13 -0.66
C ALA A 95 2.34 26.48 0.82
N ALA A 96 1.18 26.97 1.29
CA ALA A 96 0.95 27.30 2.68
C ALA A 96 0.85 26.05 3.58
N LEU A 97 0.14 24.98 3.13
CA LEU A 97 0.09 23.68 3.79
C LEU A 97 1.49 23.07 3.89
N PHE A 98 2.22 23.02 2.77
CA PHE A 98 3.59 22.53 2.73
C PHE A 98 4.50 23.28 3.70
N GLY A 99 4.48 24.63 3.68
CA GLY A 99 5.29 25.45 4.59
C GLY A 99 4.96 25.22 6.07
N THR A 100 3.70 24.92 6.39
CA THR A 100 3.29 24.58 7.76
C THR A 100 3.83 23.20 8.16
N ALA A 101 3.68 22.19 7.31
CA ALA A 101 4.26 20.88 7.55
C ALA A 101 5.79 20.94 7.63
N GLN A 102 6.44 21.74 6.76
CA GLN A 102 7.90 21.91 6.76
C GLN A 102 8.43 22.47 8.09
N ARG A 103 7.83 23.52 8.61
CA ARG A 103 8.22 24.05 9.93
C ARG A 103 8.06 22.99 11.02
N HIS A 104 7.01 22.18 10.94
CA HIS A 104 6.76 21.14 11.92
C HIS A 104 7.83 20.04 11.90
N TRP A 105 8.15 19.45 10.74
CA TRP A 105 9.17 18.39 10.66
C TRP A 105 10.58 18.92 10.98
N GLN A 106 10.91 20.17 10.57
CA GLN A 106 12.18 20.79 10.92
C GLN A 106 12.30 21.01 12.43
N GLY A 107 11.22 21.47 13.08
CA GLY A 107 11.17 21.63 14.53
C GLY A 107 11.29 20.30 15.30
N ARG A 108 10.97 19.17 14.65
CA ARG A 108 11.16 17.83 15.20
C ARG A 108 12.52 17.19 14.85
N GLY A 109 13.37 17.90 14.13
CA GLY A 109 14.69 17.37 13.74
C GLY A 109 14.65 16.32 12.66
N ALA A 110 13.60 16.31 11.81
CA ALA A 110 13.51 15.35 10.70
C ALA A 110 14.75 15.41 9.80
N ARG A 111 15.29 14.26 9.46
CA ARG A 111 16.43 14.10 8.54
C ARG A 111 15.99 13.63 7.15
N GLU A 112 14.83 13.00 7.08
CA GLU A 112 14.28 12.46 5.85
C GLU A 112 12.77 12.68 5.80
N VAL A 113 12.28 13.20 4.67
CA VAL A 113 10.83 13.29 4.40
C VAL A 113 10.58 12.71 3.01
N LEU A 114 9.68 11.74 2.93
CA LEU A 114 9.18 11.16 1.69
C LEU A 114 7.86 11.82 1.31
N ALA A 115 7.71 12.19 0.07
CA ALA A 115 6.48 12.72 -0.51
C ALA A 115 6.41 12.32 -1.98
N GLY A 116 5.23 12.25 -2.54
CA GLY A 116 5.09 11.86 -3.94
C GLY A 116 3.87 12.43 -4.62
N ALA A 117 3.81 12.22 -5.93
CA ALA A 117 2.69 12.59 -6.76
C ALA A 117 2.63 11.71 -8.01
N LYS A 118 1.46 11.65 -8.65
CA LYS A 118 1.35 11.04 -9.97
C LYS A 118 2.14 11.88 -10.99
N GLU A 119 2.86 11.23 -11.90
CA GLU A 119 3.64 11.91 -12.96
C GLU A 119 2.76 12.75 -13.89
N THR A 120 1.45 12.50 -13.92
CA THR A 120 0.46 13.30 -14.64
C THR A 120 0.10 14.61 -13.95
N GLU A 121 0.50 14.81 -12.70
CA GLU A 121 0.24 16.04 -11.95
C GLU A 121 1.33 17.09 -12.25
N ALA A 122 1.12 17.87 -13.29
CA ALA A 122 2.11 18.82 -13.84
C ALA A 122 2.72 19.81 -12.82
N ASP A 123 2.02 20.09 -11.72
CA ASP A 123 2.46 21.09 -10.73
C ASP A 123 3.15 20.47 -9.50
N ALA A 124 2.85 19.20 -9.17
CA ALA A 124 3.23 18.60 -7.89
C ALA A 124 4.72 18.26 -7.85
N LEU A 125 5.23 17.51 -8.83
CA LEU A 125 6.65 17.12 -8.88
C LEU A 125 7.57 18.34 -9.00
N PRO A 126 7.34 19.33 -9.89
CA PRO A 126 8.15 20.57 -9.90
C PRO A 126 8.05 21.38 -8.59
N MET A 127 6.92 21.29 -7.86
CA MET A 127 6.80 21.92 -6.56
C MET A 127 7.71 21.25 -5.53
N LEU A 128 7.75 19.92 -5.49
CA LEU A 128 8.63 19.15 -4.60
C LEU A 128 10.10 19.41 -4.94
N GLU A 129 10.47 19.37 -6.22
CA GLU A 129 11.85 19.61 -6.68
C GLU A 129 12.38 21.00 -6.24
N ARG A 130 11.59 22.08 -6.45
CA ARG A 130 11.95 23.44 -6.00
C ARG A 130 12.11 23.54 -4.49
N ARG A 131 11.62 22.58 -3.70
CA ARG A 131 11.75 22.49 -2.24
C ARG A 131 12.84 21.52 -1.78
N GLY A 132 13.69 21.07 -2.72
CA GLY A 132 14.84 20.23 -2.43
C GLY A 132 14.55 18.74 -2.34
N PHE A 133 13.36 18.31 -2.76
CA PHE A 133 13.06 16.88 -2.93
C PHE A 133 13.70 16.37 -4.21
N ARG A 134 14.12 15.11 -4.19
CA ARG A 134 14.67 14.40 -5.35
C ARG A 134 13.92 13.11 -5.56
N GLU A 135 13.66 12.74 -6.79
CA GLU A 135 13.08 11.44 -7.13
C GLU A 135 13.97 10.31 -6.61
N VAL A 136 13.35 9.34 -5.91
CA VAL A 136 14.05 8.16 -5.37
C VAL A 136 13.45 6.86 -5.88
N MET A 137 12.15 6.83 -6.20
CA MET A 137 11.49 5.62 -6.72
C MET A 137 10.23 5.98 -7.51
N ARG A 138 9.87 5.11 -8.44
CA ARG A 138 8.59 5.13 -9.14
C ARG A 138 7.82 3.87 -8.81
N PHE A 139 6.52 4.02 -8.60
CA PHE A 139 5.60 2.91 -8.44
C PHE A 139 4.58 2.96 -9.56
N PHE A 140 4.33 1.81 -10.19
CA PHE A 140 3.31 1.67 -11.21
C PHE A 140 2.13 0.91 -10.63
N ASP A 141 0.95 1.52 -10.66
CA ASP A 141 -0.26 0.76 -10.58
C ASP A 141 -0.44 -0.01 -11.87
N ASN A 142 -0.78 -1.28 -11.75
CA ASN A 142 -0.99 -2.18 -12.86
C ASN A 142 -2.40 -2.74 -12.74
N VAL A 143 -3.18 -2.66 -13.81
CA VAL A 143 -4.60 -3.03 -13.83
C VAL A 143 -4.82 -4.18 -14.79
N LEU A 144 -5.44 -5.25 -14.31
CA LEU A 144 -5.94 -6.35 -15.11
C LEU A 144 -7.47 -6.28 -15.19
N ARG A 145 -8.01 -6.28 -16.41
CA ARG A 145 -9.44 -6.44 -16.64
C ARG A 145 -9.77 -7.91 -16.85
N LEU A 146 -10.61 -8.47 -16.01
CA LEU A 146 -10.93 -9.91 -16.00
C LEU A 146 -11.93 -10.33 -17.08
N ASN A 147 -12.62 -9.41 -17.76
CA ASN A 147 -13.54 -9.74 -18.85
C ASN A 147 -12.88 -10.40 -20.06
N GLY A 148 -11.56 -10.26 -20.22
CA GLY A 148 -10.76 -10.93 -21.26
C GLY A 148 -9.79 -11.98 -20.72
N PHE A 149 -9.85 -12.30 -19.43
CA PHE A 149 -8.96 -13.30 -18.85
C PHE A 149 -9.48 -14.72 -19.12
N ASP A 150 -8.68 -15.49 -19.83
CA ASP A 150 -8.97 -16.89 -20.16
C ASP A 150 -8.11 -17.82 -19.29
N ALA A 151 -8.74 -18.40 -18.26
CA ALA A 151 -8.08 -19.27 -17.30
C ALA A 151 -7.52 -20.55 -17.91
N ALA A 152 -8.13 -21.05 -19.02
CA ALA A 152 -7.71 -22.30 -19.67
C ALA A 152 -6.31 -22.19 -20.26
N GLN A 153 -5.90 -21.00 -20.71
CA GLN A 153 -4.55 -20.75 -21.22
C GLN A 153 -3.45 -20.92 -20.15
N TRP A 154 -3.81 -20.92 -18.85
CA TRP A 154 -2.89 -20.95 -17.73
C TRP A 154 -2.95 -22.24 -16.90
N GLU A 155 -3.65 -23.26 -17.38
CA GLU A 155 -3.86 -24.50 -16.64
C GLU A 155 -2.53 -25.17 -16.25
N ALA A 156 -1.54 -25.12 -17.14
CA ALA A 156 -0.21 -25.69 -16.87
C ALA A 156 0.55 -24.95 -15.77
N GLU A 157 0.48 -23.61 -15.74
CA GLU A 157 1.13 -22.75 -14.76
C GLU A 157 0.45 -22.78 -13.39
N MET A 158 -0.80 -23.21 -13.32
CA MET A 158 -1.50 -23.42 -12.05
C MET A 158 -1.10 -24.74 -11.37
N ARG A 159 -0.38 -25.65 -12.04
CA ARG A 159 0.11 -26.88 -11.42
C ARG A 159 1.21 -26.56 -10.41
N LEU A 160 1.14 -27.22 -9.27
CA LEU A 160 2.13 -27.08 -8.22
C LEU A 160 3.11 -28.27 -8.24
N PRO A 161 4.33 -28.10 -7.73
CA PRO A 161 5.26 -29.21 -7.54
C PRO A 161 4.67 -30.31 -6.64
N GLU A 162 5.16 -31.54 -6.81
CA GLU A 162 4.82 -32.65 -5.92
C GLU A 162 5.10 -32.30 -4.45
N GLY A 163 4.22 -32.73 -3.56
CA GLY A 163 4.29 -32.43 -2.13
C GLY A 163 3.88 -31.00 -1.74
N VAL A 164 3.35 -30.20 -2.69
CA VAL A 164 2.84 -28.84 -2.43
C VAL A 164 1.40 -28.74 -2.91
N ARG A 165 0.52 -28.23 -2.05
CA ARG A 165 -0.88 -27.95 -2.38
C ARG A 165 -1.21 -26.47 -2.23
N ALA A 166 -2.23 -25.99 -2.95
CA ALA A 166 -2.78 -24.67 -2.77
C ALA A 166 -4.04 -24.72 -1.92
N VAL A 167 -4.13 -23.82 -0.96
CA VAL A 167 -5.31 -23.63 -0.11
C VAL A 167 -5.53 -22.13 0.09
N THR A 168 -6.74 -21.75 0.47
CA THR A 168 -6.98 -20.40 0.98
C THR A 168 -6.56 -20.32 2.45
N PHE A 169 -6.34 -19.10 2.95
CA PHE A 169 -6.04 -18.91 4.37
C PHE A 169 -7.24 -19.33 5.25
N ALA A 170 -8.48 -19.14 4.76
CA ALA A 170 -9.69 -19.64 5.42
C ALA A 170 -9.69 -21.17 5.56
N ASP A 171 -9.29 -21.89 4.50
CA ASP A 171 -9.15 -23.35 4.56
C ASP A 171 -8.07 -23.76 5.56
N LEU A 172 -6.93 -23.08 5.53
CA LEU A 172 -5.82 -23.35 6.45
C LEU A 172 -6.22 -23.12 7.92
N GLN A 173 -7.02 -22.07 8.20
CA GLN A 173 -7.57 -21.85 9.54
C GLN A 173 -8.48 -22.98 10.00
N THR A 174 -9.28 -23.54 9.06
CA THR A 174 -10.15 -24.69 9.35
C THR A 174 -9.35 -25.96 9.64
N GLU A 175 -8.25 -26.17 8.90
CA GLU A 175 -7.41 -27.36 9.04
C GLU A 175 -6.50 -27.35 10.30
N LEU A 176 -5.85 -26.22 10.57
CA LEU A 176 -4.83 -26.11 11.63
C LEU A 176 -5.32 -25.42 12.90
N GLY A 177 -6.49 -24.80 12.85
CA GLY A 177 -6.93 -23.84 13.84
C GLY A 177 -6.32 -22.46 13.64
N GLU A 178 -6.98 -21.46 14.20
CA GLU A 178 -6.67 -20.04 13.93
C GLU A 178 -5.24 -19.67 14.25
N GLU A 179 -4.74 -20.04 15.44
CA GLU A 179 -3.40 -19.62 15.90
C GLU A 179 -2.28 -20.20 15.03
N ALA A 180 -2.34 -21.49 14.72
CA ALA A 180 -1.30 -22.16 13.93
C ALA A 180 -1.32 -21.66 12.48
N ALA A 181 -2.51 -21.41 11.90
CA ALA A 181 -2.63 -20.84 10.57
C ALA A 181 -2.03 -19.44 10.48
N TRP A 182 -2.30 -18.56 11.47
CA TRP A 182 -1.70 -17.24 11.54
C TRP A 182 -0.17 -17.29 11.62
N LEU A 183 0.38 -18.17 12.45
CA LEU A 183 1.84 -18.33 12.59
C LEU A 183 2.47 -18.79 11.28
N ALA A 184 1.88 -19.78 10.61
CA ALA A 184 2.40 -20.30 9.34
C ALA A 184 2.37 -19.24 8.23
N TYR A 185 1.27 -18.49 8.12
CA TYR A 185 1.12 -17.40 7.15
C TYR A 185 2.09 -16.25 7.44
N TYR A 186 2.19 -15.82 8.71
CA TYR A 186 3.10 -14.77 9.15
C TYR A 186 4.56 -15.11 8.85
N ALA A 187 5.00 -16.35 9.09
CA ALA A 187 6.36 -16.79 8.80
C ALA A 187 6.71 -16.64 7.31
N CYS A 188 5.79 -17.02 6.42
CA CYS A 188 5.99 -16.86 4.97
C CYS A 188 6.02 -15.38 4.57
N GLN A 189 5.06 -14.60 5.05
CA GLN A 189 4.93 -13.19 4.71
C GLN A 189 6.14 -12.38 5.20
N THR A 190 6.61 -12.63 6.42
CA THR A 190 7.75 -11.92 7.02
C THR A 190 9.03 -12.13 6.20
N GLU A 191 9.27 -13.35 5.70
CA GLU A 191 10.40 -13.61 4.81
C GLU A 191 10.21 -12.97 3.44
N ALA A 192 9.03 -13.18 2.82
CA ALA A 192 8.77 -12.71 1.46
C ALA A 192 8.80 -11.18 1.34
N ARG A 193 8.31 -10.45 2.36
CA ARG A 193 8.26 -8.97 2.36
C ARG A 193 9.63 -8.31 2.39
N LEU A 194 10.65 -8.96 2.90
CA LEU A 194 11.99 -8.37 3.01
C LEU A 194 12.62 -8.06 1.65
N ASP A 195 12.25 -8.80 0.62
CA ASP A 195 12.79 -8.63 -0.73
C ASP A 195 11.92 -7.74 -1.63
N VAL A 196 10.83 -7.18 -1.11
CA VAL A 196 10.02 -6.19 -1.83
C VAL A 196 10.80 -4.87 -1.92
N PRO A 197 11.06 -4.35 -3.13
CA PRO A 197 11.73 -3.06 -3.28
C PRO A 197 10.93 -1.92 -2.63
N ARG A 198 11.65 -1.07 -1.91
CA ARG A 198 11.11 0.09 -1.19
C ARG A 198 12.17 1.17 -1.02
N THR A 199 11.74 2.37 -0.70
CA THR A 199 12.62 3.55 -0.54
C THR A 199 13.45 3.53 0.72
N ALA A 200 13.01 2.79 1.75
CA ALA A 200 13.70 2.73 3.03
C ALA A 200 13.76 1.27 3.58
N PRO A 201 14.71 0.95 4.46
CA PRO A 201 14.79 -0.37 5.07
C PRO A 201 13.48 -0.76 5.78
N PRO A 202 13.05 -2.03 5.68
CA PRO A 202 11.86 -2.51 6.37
C PRO A 202 12.12 -2.64 7.87
N SER A 203 11.17 -2.19 8.69
CA SER A 203 11.13 -2.53 10.11
C SER A 203 10.62 -3.95 10.33
N GLU A 204 10.93 -4.53 11.48
CA GLU A 204 10.24 -5.73 11.94
C GLU A 204 8.76 -5.41 12.18
N VAL A 205 7.91 -6.38 11.91
CA VAL A 205 6.46 -6.30 12.15
C VAL A 205 6.11 -7.45 13.09
N ALA A 206 5.69 -7.17 14.30
CA ALA A 206 5.26 -8.19 15.23
C ALA A 206 4.01 -8.92 14.74
N LEU A 207 3.79 -10.16 15.18
CA LEU A 207 2.61 -10.94 14.81
C LEU A 207 1.30 -10.21 15.17
N ALA A 208 1.28 -9.52 16.30
CA ALA A 208 0.11 -8.74 16.72
C ALA A 208 -0.21 -7.61 15.73
N ASP A 209 0.79 -6.85 15.28
CA ASP A 209 0.63 -5.78 14.27
C ASP A 209 0.24 -6.36 12.91
N PHE A 210 0.81 -7.51 12.54
CA PHE A 210 0.46 -8.23 11.32
C PHE A 210 -1.01 -8.64 11.30
N ARG A 211 -1.53 -9.16 12.41
CA ARG A 211 -2.95 -9.52 12.59
C ARG A 211 -3.84 -8.28 12.60
N ASN A 212 -3.45 -7.25 13.36
CA ASN A 212 -4.20 -6.00 13.45
C ASN A 212 -4.35 -5.35 12.08
N TYR A 213 -3.30 -5.30 11.27
CA TYR A 213 -3.39 -4.80 9.89
C TYR A 213 -4.39 -5.59 9.04
N ARG A 214 -4.61 -6.89 9.34
CA ARG A 214 -5.53 -7.80 8.64
C ARG A 214 -6.89 -7.95 9.31
N SER A 215 -7.19 -7.19 10.36
CA SER A 215 -8.54 -7.11 10.94
C SER A 215 -9.46 -6.12 10.21
N LYS A 216 -8.97 -5.46 9.15
CA LYS A 216 -9.72 -4.54 8.30
C LYS A 216 -10.81 -5.26 7.51
N ALA A 217 -11.91 -4.57 7.22
CA ALA A 217 -13.00 -5.07 6.36
C ALA A 217 -12.54 -5.40 4.92
N THR A 218 -11.42 -4.79 4.47
CA THR A 218 -10.80 -5.10 3.17
C THR A 218 -10.14 -6.47 3.12
N PHE A 219 -9.72 -7.03 4.27
CA PHE A 219 -9.07 -8.34 4.33
C PHE A 219 -10.09 -9.46 4.25
N ASP A 220 -9.87 -10.41 3.34
CA ASP A 220 -10.67 -11.61 3.18
C ASP A 220 -9.78 -12.86 3.27
N PRO A 221 -9.90 -13.69 4.31
CA PRO A 221 -9.15 -14.93 4.41
C PRO A 221 -9.31 -15.86 3.20
N ALA A 222 -10.48 -15.86 2.56
CA ALA A 222 -10.72 -16.64 1.34
C ALA A 222 -10.03 -16.06 0.10
N GLY A 223 -9.64 -14.77 0.12
CA GLY A 223 -8.87 -14.11 -0.93
C GLY A 223 -7.35 -14.31 -0.81
N VAL A 224 -6.87 -14.92 0.27
CA VAL A 224 -5.43 -15.20 0.47
C VAL A 224 -5.12 -16.64 0.08
N TRP A 225 -4.43 -16.81 -1.03
CA TRP A 225 -3.98 -18.11 -1.53
C TRP A 225 -2.58 -18.45 -1.00
N LEU A 226 -2.41 -19.66 -0.49
CA LEU A 226 -1.19 -20.16 0.15
C LEU A 226 -0.75 -21.47 -0.52
N ALA A 227 0.57 -21.62 -0.72
CA ALA A 227 1.18 -22.90 -1.07
C ALA A 227 1.71 -23.55 0.20
N VAL A 228 1.24 -24.75 0.50
CA VAL A 228 1.52 -25.48 1.73
C VAL A 228 2.18 -26.82 1.40
N THR A 229 3.30 -27.14 2.05
CA THR A 229 3.99 -28.43 1.92
C THR A 229 3.26 -29.54 2.71
N GLU A 230 3.65 -30.79 2.48
CA GLU A 230 3.15 -31.94 3.27
C GLU A 230 3.49 -31.79 4.77
N ALA A 231 4.57 -31.10 5.08
CA ALA A 231 4.95 -30.80 6.48
C ALA A 231 4.13 -29.65 7.11
N GLY A 232 3.15 -29.08 6.38
CA GLY A 232 2.33 -27.95 6.85
C GLY A 232 2.99 -26.59 6.79
N GLU A 233 4.15 -26.47 6.13
CA GLU A 233 4.86 -25.20 5.98
C GLU A 233 4.24 -24.36 4.84
N VAL A 234 3.92 -23.09 5.12
CA VAL A 234 3.51 -22.13 4.09
C VAL A 234 4.76 -21.58 3.39
N VAL A 235 4.89 -21.84 2.10
CA VAL A 235 6.11 -21.54 1.32
C VAL A 235 5.92 -20.47 0.24
N ALA A 236 4.68 -20.16 -0.10
CA ALA A 236 4.35 -19.03 -0.98
C ALA A 236 2.93 -18.52 -0.66
N MET A 237 2.66 -17.29 -1.10
CA MET A 237 1.38 -16.62 -0.87
C MET A 237 1.05 -15.65 -2.00
N SER A 238 -0.24 -15.39 -2.19
CA SER A 238 -0.78 -14.30 -3.01
C SER A 238 -2.06 -13.79 -2.37
N GLU A 239 -2.10 -12.52 -2.02
CA GLU A 239 -3.21 -11.88 -1.32
C GLU A 239 -4.10 -11.11 -2.30
N LEU A 240 -5.40 -11.29 -2.21
CA LEU A 240 -6.40 -10.41 -2.82
C LEU A 240 -7.21 -9.75 -1.69
N TRP A 241 -7.24 -8.42 -1.72
CA TRP A 241 -7.93 -7.58 -0.76
C TRP A 241 -9.14 -6.93 -1.42
N ARG A 242 -10.23 -6.81 -0.70
CA ARG A 242 -11.41 -6.10 -1.17
C ARG A 242 -11.12 -4.61 -1.30
N ASP A 243 -11.78 -3.98 -2.24
CA ASP A 243 -11.90 -2.55 -2.33
C ASP A 243 -13.30 -2.17 -1.83
N LEU A 244 -13.38 -1.35 -0.78
CA LEU A 244 -14.66 -0.97 -0.19
C LEU A 244 -15.32 0.20 -0.92
N THR A 245 -14.58 0.90 -1.76
CA THR A 245 -15.09 2.01 -2.57
C THR A 245 -15.52 1.56 -3.97
N ASN A 246 -15.02 0.40 -4.42
CA ASN A 246 -15.37 -0.22 -5.71
C ASN A 246 -15.46 -1.73 -5.58
N LEU A 247 -16.67 -2.25 -5.35
CA LEU A 247 -16.93 -3.67 -5.11
C LEU A 247 -16.65 -4.59 -6.32
N GLU A 248 -16.42 -4.02 -7.51
CA GLU A 248 -16.02 -4.77 -8.70
C GLU A 248 -14.49 -4.87 -8.86
N ARG A 249 -13.72 -4.34 -7.88
CA ARG A 249 -12.26 -4.30 -7.85
C ARG A 249 -11.70 -5.09 -6.66
N LEU A 250 -10.59 -5.79 -6.91
CA LEU A 250 -9.74 -6.32 -5.86
C LEU A 250 -8.33 -5.75 -5.99
N ASN A 251 -7.64 -5.62 -4.88
CA ASN A 251 -6.26 -5.16 -4.82
C ASN A 251 -5.34 -6.31 -4.41
N ILE A 252 -4.25 -6.54 -5.16
CA ILE A 252 -3.23 -7.50 -4.74
C ILE A 252 -2.39 -6.85 -3.65
N GLY A 253 -2.36 -7.47 -2.48
CA GLY A 253 -1.44 -7.13 -1.41
C GLY A 253 -0.02 -7.62 -1.72
N LEU A 254 0.41 -8.71 -1.11
CA LEU A 254 1.71 -9.32 -1.39
C LEU A 254 1.54 -10.62 -2.19
N THR A 255 2.29 -10.76 -3.29
CA THR A 255 2.60 -12.06 -3.89
C THR A 255 4.06 -12.36 -3.62
N GLY A 256 4.34 -13.43 -2.89
CA GLY A 256 5.69 -13.75 -2.47
C GLY A 256 5.94 -15.25 -2.32
N THR A 257 7.22 -15.62 -2.38
CA THR A 257 7.67 -17.01 -2.20
C THR A 257 8.92 -17.00 -1.32
N ARG A 258 8.97 -17.86 -0.33
CA ARG A 258 10.14 -18.06 0.53
C ARG A 258 11.36 -18.38 -0.31
N ARG A 259 12.53 -17.90 0.07
CA ARG A 259 13.76 -17.94 -0.76
C ARG A 259 14.12 -19.35 -1.24
N ALA A 260 14.00 -20.35 -0.36
CA ALA A 260 14.28 -21.75 -0.67
C ALA A 260 13.31 -22.37 -1.71
N TRP A 261 12.16 -21.73 -1.93
CA TRP A 261 11.09 -22.24 -2.79
C TRP A 261 10.90 -21.44 -4.08
N ARG A 262 11.74 -20.45 -4.35
CA ARG A 262 11.68 -19.61 -5.55
C ARG A 262 11.99 -20.39 -6.82
N ARG A 263 11.63 -19.82 -7.96
CA ARG A 263 11.86 -20.36 -9.31
C ARG A 263 11.11 -21.67 -9.60
N ARG A 264 10.09 -22.00 -8.81
CA ARG A 264 9.22 -23.18 -8.96
C ARG A 264 7.80 -22.83 -9.43
N GLY A 265 7.55 -21.59 -9.84
CA GLY A 265 6.24 -21.14 -10.34
C GLY A 265 5.17 -20.87 -9.27
N LEU A 266 5.45 -21.06 -7.95
CA LEU A 266 4.46 -21.00 -6.88
C LEU A 266 3.70 -19.68 -6.84
N GLY A 267 4.40 -18.53 -6.86
CA GLY A 267 3.75 -17.21 -6.81
C GLY A 267 2.83 -16.96 -7.99
N LEU A 268 3.20 -17.42 -9.20
CA LEU A 268 2.34 -17.34 -10.39
C LEU A 268 1.11 -18.23 -10.23
N ALA A 269 1.29 -19.48 -9.81
CA ALA A 269 0.19 -20.43 -9.64
C ALA A 269 -0.87 -19.94 -8.64
N LEU A 270 -0.43 -19.33 -7.52
CA LEU A 270 -1.35 -18.76 -6.52
C LEU A 270 -2.05 -17.51 -7.05
N LYS A 271 -1.31 -16.62 -7.72
CA LYS A 271 -1.87 -15.41 -8.32
C LYS A 271 -2.95 -15.76 -9.35
N LEU A 272 -2.72 -16.76 -10.19
CA LEU A 272 -3.69 -17.26 -11.18
C LEU A 272 -4.95 -17.83 -10.50
N ARG A 273 -4.81 -18.61 -9.43
CA ARG A 273 -5.96 -19.11 -8.65
C ARG A 273 -6.81 -17.98 -8.09
N GLY A 274 -6.19 -16.95 -7.53
CA GLY A 274 -6.89 -15.76 -7.09
C GLY A 274 -7.62 -15.04 -8.22
N MET A 275 -7.01 -14.93 -9.41
CA MET A 275 -7.66 -14.34 -10.60
C MET A 275 -8.88 -15.15 -11.06
N VAL A 276 -8.78 -16.47 -11.10
CA VAL A 276 -9.90 -17.36 -11.44
C VAL A 276 -11.04 -17.21 -10.44
N GLN A 277 -10.72 -17.23 -9.15
CA GLN A 277 -11.70 -17.00 -8.08
C GLN A 277 -12.37 -15.64 -8.22
N ALA A 278 -11.60 -14.57 -8.43
CA ALA A 278 -12.12 -13.22 -8.61
C ALA A 278 -13.09 -13.14 -9.80
N GLN A 279 -12.74 -13.75 -10.94
CA GLN A 279 -13.59 -13.80 -12.13
C GLN A 279 -14.91 -14.55 -11.84
N GLN A 280 -14.85 -15.68 -11.12
CA GLN A 280 -16.04 -16.46 -10.72
C GLN A 280 -16.96 -15.68 -9.79
N HIS A 281 -16.44 -14.76 -8.98
CA HIS A 281 -17.20 -13.87 -8.11
C HIS A 281 -17.65 -12.57 -8.77
N GLY A 282 -17.50 -12.44 -10.10
CA GLY A 282 -17.97 -11.28 -10.86
C GLY A 282 -17.09 -10.02 -10.72
N ILE A 283 -15.88 -10.15 -10.17
CA ILE A 283 -14.92 -9.06 -10.11
C ILE A 283 -14.49 -8.70 -11.55
N ARG A 284 -14.40 -7.42 -11.83
CA ARG A 284 -14.05 -6.90 -13.16
C ARG A 284 -12.58 -6.50 -13.28
N GLU A 285 -12.00 -6.00 -12.20
CA GLU A 285 -10.63 -5.49 -12.21
C GLU A 285 -9.81 -5.99 -11.03
N ILE A 286 -8.54 -6.28 -11.29
CA ILE A 286 -7.53 -6.53 -10.25
C ILE A 286 -6.43 -5.49 -10.39
N TRP A 287 -6.14 -4.81 -9.30
CA TRP A 287 -5.10 -3.80 -9.21
C TRP A 287 -3.91 -4.30 -8.40
N THR A 288 -2.71 -3.85 -8.74
CA THR A 288 -1.48 -4.11 -7.99
C THR A 288 -0.49 -2.98 -8.21
N SER A 289 0.26 -2.60 -7.18
CA SER A 289 1.30 -1.58 -7.30
C SER A 289 2.69 -2.20 -7.17
N ASN A 290 3.62 -1.78 -8.03
CA ASN A 290 4.98 -2.31 -8.03
C ASN A 290 5.99 -1.20 -8.27
N ALA A 291 7.09 -1.24 -7.52
CA ALA A 291 8.24 -0.38 -7.75
C ALA A 291 8.87 -0.63 -9.14
N SER A 292 9.38 0.42 -9.78
CA SER A 292 9.98 0.38 -11.12
C SER A 292 11.18 -0.57 -11.23
N ASN A 293 11.88 -0.81 -10.13
CA ASN A 293 13.01 -1.74 -10.03
C ASN A 293 12.60 -3.18 -9.67
N ASN A 294 11.30 -3.46 -9.48
CA ASN A 294 10.80 -4.82 -9.31
C ASN A 294 10.59 -5.51 -10.67
N VAL A 295 11.68 -5.60 -11.44
CA VAL A 295 11.65 -6.13 -12.81
C VAL A 295 10.98 -7.51 -12.94
N PRO A 296 11.23 -8.49 -12.03
CA PRO A 296 10.58 -9.80 -12.15
C PRO A 296 9.05 -9.72 -11.99
N MET A 297 8.54 -8.90 -11.07
CA MET A 297 7.10 -8.77 -10.85
C MET A 297 6.42 -7.99 -11.97
N LEU A 298 7.07 -6.94 -12.48
CA LEU A 298 6.57 -6.18 -13.63
C LEU A 298 6.48 -7.06 -14.87
N ALA A 299 7.51 -7.88 -15.15
CA ALA A 299 7.48 -8.83 -16.28
C ALA A 299 6.38 -9.90 -16.11
N LEU A 300 6.14 -10.36 -14.88
CA LEU A 300 5.06 -11.29 -14.59
C LEU A 300 3.69 -10.64 -14.85
N ASN A 301 3.50 -9.40 -14.38
CA ASN A 301 2.26 -8.66 -14.59
C ASN A 301 2.02 -8.39 -16.09
N ASP A 302 3.05 -7.98 -16.83
CA ASP A 302 2.95 -7.77 -18.28
C ASP A 302 2.53 -9.07 -19.00
N ARG A 303 3.10 -10.23 -18.62
CA ARG A 303 2.74 -11.56 -19.16
C ARG A 303 1.28 -11.93 -18.86
N LEU A 304 0.78 -11.56 -17.67
CA LEU A 304 -0.61 -11.80 -17.26
C LEU A 304 -1.61 -10.84 -17.89
N GLY A 305 -1.15 -9.83 -18.64
CA GLY A 305 -2.00 -8.86 -19.33
C GLY A 305 -2.36 -7.64 -18.50
N PHE A 306 -1.72 -7.43 -17.36
CA PHE A 306 -1.85 -6.16 -16.61
C PHE A 306 -1.36 -4.99 -17.48
N ARG A 307 -2.03 -3.85 -17.33
CA ARG A 307 -1.67 -2.60 -18.00
C ARG A 307 -1.20 -1.59 -16.98
N ARG A 308 0.00 -1.05 -17.19
CA ARG A 308 0.57 -0.02 -16.32
C ARG A 308 -0.22 1.27 -16.46
N GLN A 309 -0.46 1.90 -15.31
CA GLN A 309 -0.96 3.25 -15.21
C GLN A 309 0.20 4.23 -15.06
N PRO A 310 -0.03 5.55 -15.22
CA PRO A 310 0.98 6.56 -14.94
C PRO A 310 1.59 6.38 -13.54
N ALA A 311 2.91 6.55 -13.45
CA ALA A 311 3.64 6.29 -12.22
C ALA A 311 3.27 7.27 -11.10
N HIS A 312 3.21 6.76 -9.88
CA HIS A 312 3.42 7.55 -8.67
C HIS A 312 4.93 7.70 -8.45
N VAL A 313 5.40 8.94 -8.47
CA VAL A 313 6.82 9.27 -8.29
C VAL A 313 7.03 9.65 -6.85
N GLU A 314 7.80 8.83 -6.12
CA GLU A 314 8.20 9.13 -4.75
C GLU A 314 9.49 9.94 -4.75
N CYS A 315 9.48 11.02 -4.01
CA CYS A 315 10.57 11.96 -3.86
C CYS A 315 10.99 12.04 -2.38
N GLN A 316 12.25 12.32 -2.15
CA GLN A 316 12.88 12.40 -0.84
C GLN A 316 13.52 13.77 -0.63
N TRP A 317 13.25 14.38 0.52
CA TRP A 317 13.98 15.51 1.08
C TRP A 317 14.94 15.00 2.17
N GLY A 318 16.12 15.61 2.28
CA GLY A 318 17.16 15.17 3.18
C GLY A 318 18.01 14.02 2.61
N ARG A 319 18.84 13.39 3.45
CA ARG A 319 19.70 12.27 3.04
C ARG A 319 19.31 10.99 3.78
N ALA A 320 19.09 9.91 3.04
CA ALA A 320 18.87 8.59 3.62
C ALA A 320 20.07 8.12 4.49
N GLU A 321 21.26 8.61 4.21
CA GLU A 321 22.48 8.31 4.98
C GLU A 321 22.44 8.89 6.40
N ASP A 322 21.76 10.02 6.57
CA ASP A 322 21.59 10.67 7.88
C ASP A 322 20.62 9.90 8.80
N CYS A 323 19.89 8.93 8.24
CA CYS A 323 18.94 8.04 8.95
C CYS A 323 19.48 6.60 9.12
N ARG A 324 20.76 6.34 8.81
CA ARG A 324 21.41 5.04 9.02
C ARG A 324 22.17 5.05 10.34
N ALA A 325 21.47 5.01 11.44
CA ALA A 325 22.11 4.83 12.75
C ALA A 325 21.29 3.86 13.60
#